data_4585976d7de5de4eca21cbad786ddc0c
#
_entry.id   4585976d7de5de4eca21cbad786ddc0c
#
_cell.length_a   1.000
_cell.length_b   1.000
_cell.length_c   1.000
_cell.angle_alpha   90.00
_cell.angle_beta   90.00
_cell.angle_gamma   90.00
#
_symmetry.space_group_name_H-M   'P 1'
#
loop_
_entity.id
_entity.type
_entity.pdbx_description
1 polymer ?
#
loop_
_entity_poly.entity_id
_entity_poly.type
_entity_poly.pdbx_seq_one_letter_code
_entity_poly.pdbx_strand_id
1 'polypeptide(L)'
;MLLLFLGIIAYSCDRSVLLEITLPQIISGDTGIDLIENTGAGQTVYIIIATDNIEITGYSLGGQDADLLSLNNGVVSLDTNPDFETKSSYSFEVTANDAIGNISEIKTVTFSVIDVDESLPYVLRFCENGFAGIYPCNNYDLVGHIDLTTLGGNSGNDCWGWTDPSSGKEYALMGLNTGTSFIDISDLEFPRIVGFLPTHTTNSSWRDIKTYGNYAFIVSEASGHGMQVFDLTKLGEIAVGTLPVNFTEDAHYAGFGDAHNIVINDSQGYAYAVGTNTYNGGPHFVDISNPLNPVAAGGYGEDAYSHDAQVVTYNGPDNDYTGREILIGSNQNEVVIVDVTDKANPTQISAINYPNIGYTPQGWFTQDLTYFILGDELDELNFGGNTKNIVFDFTDLDAPVIHMNYFSPTPAIDHNGYVKGTDYYLANYSAGIRVVDLTNINNGTMTETGFFDTYPSNNNASFNGVWNVYPYFSSGNIIISDINTGFYIVRKSN
;
A
#
# COMPACT_ATOMS: atom_id res chain seq x y z
N MET A 1 -19.59 -103.12 46.35
CA MET A 1 -18.57 -102.55 45.40
C MET A 1 -19.34 -101.50 44.62
N LEU A 2 -19.21 -100.26 45.00
CA LEU A 2 -20.02 -99.14 44.51
C LEU A 2 -19.05 -98.22 43.72
N LEU A 3 -19.19 -98.13 42.43
CA LEU A 3 -18.45 -97.18 41.62
C LEU A 3 -19.14 -95.84 41.58
N LEU A 4 -18.46 -94.80 42.03
CA LEU A 4 -18.86 -93.39 41.87
C LEU A 4 -18.44 -92.88 40.54
N PHE A 5 -19.38 -92.41 39.73
CA PHE A 5 -19.08 -91.63 38.51
C PHE A 5 -19.12 -90.13 38.88
N LEU A 6 -17.96 -89.50 38.73
CA LEU A 6 -17.84 -88.02 38.84
C LEU A 6 -18.11 -87.41 37.44
N GLY A 7 -19.25 -86.74 37.30
CA GLY A 7 -19.53 -85.96 36.09
C GLY A 7 -18.89 -84.59 36.22
N ILE A 8 -17.97 -84.30 35.28
CA ILE A 8 -17.40 -82.95 35.12
C ILE A 8 -18.39 -82.14 34.26
N ILE A 9 -18.99 -81.13 34.89
CA ILE A 9 -19.78 -80.13 34.15
C ILE A 9 -18.80 -79.06 33.67
N ALA A 10 -18.48 -79.01 32.35
CA ALA A 10 -17.76 -77.94 31.74
C ALA A 10 -18.69 -76.75 31.55
N TYR A 11 -18.50 -75.69 32.30
CA TYR A 11 -19.10 -74.41 32.03
C TYR A 11 -18.35 -73.77 30.83
N SER A 12 -19.03 -73.74 29.68
CA SER A 12 -18.64 -72.88 28.54
C SER A 12 -18.95 -71.41 28.92
N CYS A 13 -17.92 -70.67 29.19
CA CYS A 13 -18.08 -69.22 29.35
C CYS A 13 -18.19 -68.65 27.94
N ASP A 14 -19.40 -68.43 27.46
CA ASP A 14 -19.69 -67.75 26.22
C ASP A 14 -19.43 -66.24 26.51
N ARG A 15 -18.27 -65.77 26.11
CA ARG A 15 -17.92 -64.36 26.14
C ARG A 15 -18.63 -63.74 24.95
N SER A 16 -19.89 -63.34 25.13
CA SER A 16 -20.52 -62.42 24.20
C SER A 16 -19.68 -61.14 24.20
N VAL A 17 -18.88 -60.97 23.18
CA VAL A 17 -18.29 -59.69 22.90
C VAL A 17 -19.43 -58.75 22.58
N LEU A 18 -19.83 -57.93 23.54
CA LEU A 18 -20.68 -56.79 23.25
C LEU A 18 -19.91 -55.93 22.27
N LEU A 19 -20.27 -56.02 20.99
CA LEU A 19 -19.83 -55.05 19.99
C LEU A 19 -20.32 -53.68 20.45
N GLU A 20 -19.42 -52.89 20.89
CA GLU A 20 -19.73 -51.52 21.28
C GLU A 20 -20.09 -50.77 20.01
N ILE A 21 -21.33 -50.32 19.89
CA ILE A 21 -21.88 -49.62 18.73
C ILE A 21 -21.87 -48.11 19.05
N THR A 22 -20.73 -47.56 19.36
CA THR A 22 -20.55 -46.10 19.34
C THR A 22 -20.23 -45.71 17.94
N LEU A 23 -20.96 -44.74 17.38
CA LEU A 23 -20.66 -44.19 16.05
C LEU A 23 -19.67 -43.04 16.17
N PRO A 24 -18.73 -42.89 15.24
CA PRO A 24 -17.92 -41.71 15.13
C PRO A 24 -18.76 -40.43 15.14
N GLN A 25 -18.26 -39.38 15.78
CA GLN A 25 -18.93 -38.08 15.84
C GLN A 25 -18.07 -37.03 15.15
N ILE A 26 -18.61 -36.35 14.14
CA ILE A 26 -18.00 -35.18 13.52
C ILE A 26 -18.24 -33.98 14.42
N ILE A 27 -17.14 -33.41 14.96
CA ILE A 27 -17.16 -32.28 15.90
C ILE A 27 -16.80 -30.95 15.26
N SER A 28 -16.26 -30.94 14.00
CA SER A 28 -16.17 -29.74 13.20
C SER A 28 -17.56 -29.19 12.86
N GLY A 29 -17.68 -27.85 12.75
CA GLY A 29 -18.96 -27.15 12.49
C GLY A 29 -19.67 -27.57 11.22
N ASP A 30 -20.78 -26.92 10.93
CA ASP A 30 -21.60 -27.12 9.72
C ASP A 30 -21.35 -26.02 8.66
N THR A 31 -20.41 -25.11 8.94
CA THR A 31 -20.00 -24.01 8.07
C THR A 31 -18.55 -24.22 7.63
N GLY A 32 -18.32 -24.17 6.34
CA GLY A 32 -16.99 -24.20 5.72
C GLY A 32 -16.34 -22.82 5.71
N ILE A 33 -15.16 -22.76 5.08
CA ILE A 33 -14.42 -21.52 4.84
C ILE A 33 -14.97 -20.90 3.56
N ASP A 34 -15.50 -19.68 3.67
CA ASP A 34 -15.93 -18.91 2.49
C ASP A 34 -14.73 -18.57 1.62
N LEU A 35 -14.90 -18.68 0.32
CA LEU A 35 -13.86 -18.41 -0.67
C LEU A 35 -14.17 -17.10 -1.40
N ILE A 36 -13.13 -16.35 -1.66
CA ILE A 36 -13.20 -15.24 -2.61
C ILE A 36 -13.19 -15.86 -4.02
N GLU A 37 -14.05 -15.37 -4.90
CA GLU A 37 -13.99 -15.80 -6.31
C GLU A 37 -12.66 -15.43 -6.96
N ASN A 38 -12.35 -16.10 -8.08
CA ASN A 38 -11.14 -15.86 -8.87
C ASN A 38 -9.79 -16.12 -8.15
N THR A 39 -9.80 -16.78 -6.96
CA THR A 39 -8.58 -17.09 -6.18
C THR A 39 -7.89 -18.40 -6.59
N GLY A 40 -8.38 -19.06 -7.63
CA GLY A 40 -7.81 -20.29 -8.17
C GLY A 40 -8.39 -21.58 -7.57
N ALA A 41 -8.19 -22.68 -8.26
CA ALA A 41 -8.62 -24.02 -7.85
C ALA A 41 -7.77 -24.56 -6.69
N GLY A 42 -8.30 -25.57 -5.98
CA GLY A 42 -7.58 -26.29 -4.92
C GLY A 42 -7.65 -25.62 -3.53
N GLN A 43 -8.48 -24.60 -3.36
CA GLN A 43 -8.66 -23.91 -2.10
C GLN A 43 -9.30 -24.81 -1.04
N THR A 44 -8.76 -24.82 0.18
CA THR A 44 -9.35 -25.57 1.30
C THR A 44 -10.63 -24.89 1.76
N VAL A 45 -11.72 -25.65 1.78
CA VAL A 45 -13.05 -25.18 2.19
C VAL A 45 -13.51 -25.75 3.54
N TYR A 46 -12.95 -26.88 3.95
CA TYR A 46 -13.33 -27.49 5.22
C TYR A 46 -12.30 -28.49 5.73
N ILE A 47 -12.16 -28.58 7.05
CA ILE A 47 -11.35 -29.60 7.71
C ILE A 47 -12.25 -30.43 8.59
N ILE A 48 -12.36 -31.74 8.28
CA ILE A 48 -13.17 -32.67 9.06
C ILE A 48 -12.42 -33.03 10.35
N ILE A 49 -13.04 -32.77 11.48
CA ILE A 49 -12.55 -33.21 12.80
C ILE A 49 -13.60 -34.15 13.36
N ALA A 50 -13.21 -35.39 13.63
CA ALA A 50 -14.10 -36.40 14.24
C ALA A 50 -13.45 -37.01 15.46
N THR A 51 -14.28 -37.53 16.36
CA THR A 51 -13.87 -38.24 17.56
C THR A 51 -14.67 -39.53 17.70
N ASP A 52 -14.03 -40.56 18.22
CA ASP A 52 -14.65 -41.85 18.62
C ASP A 52 -13.81 -42.51 19.72
N ASN A 53 -14.34 -43.54 20.37
CA ASN A 53 -13.60 -44.43 21.28
C ASN A 53 -12.74 -45.45 20.55
N ILE A 54 -12.93 -45.59 19.23
CA ILE A 54 -12.10 -46.39 18.29
C ILE A 54 -11.43 -45.44 17.29
N GLU A 55 -10.30 -45.87 16.78
CA GLU A 55 -9.52 -45.06 15.82
C GLU A 55 -10.36 -44.71 14.58
N ILE A 56 -10.40 -43.43 14.21
CA ILE A 56 -10.96 -42.95 12.95
C ILE A 56 -10.01 -43.33 11.83
N THR A 57 -10.47 -44.12 10.86
CA THR A 57 -9.65 -44.63 9.76
C THR A 57 -9.89 -43.94 8.43
N GLY A 58 -10.95 -43.14 8.30
CA GLY A 58 -11.23 -42.45 7.07
C GLY A 58 -12.42 -41.50 7.13
N TYR A 59 -12.58 -40.79 6.05
CA TYR A 59 -13.68 -39.86 5.82
C TYR A 59 -14.27 -40.11 4.42
N SER A 60 -15.53 -39.74 4.24
CA SER A 60 -16.17 -39.79 2.93
C SER A 60 -16.88 -38.47 2.64
N LEU A 61 -16.91 -38.11 1.36
CA LEU A 61 -17.55 -36.93 0.81
C LEU A 61 -18.78 -37.34 0.02
N GLY A 62 -19.88 -36.61 0.15
CA GLY A 62 -21.13 -36.83 -0.57
C GLY A 62 -21.95 -35.54 -0.65
N GLY A 63 -23.21 -35.63 -1.05
CA GLY A 63 -24.11 -34.49 -1.16
C GLY A 63 -24.10 -33.83 -2.53
N GLN A 64 -24.78 -32.67 -2.63
CA GLN A 64 -25.14 -32.04 -3.90
C GLN A 64 -23.92 -31.64 -4.72
N ASP A 65 -22.88 -31.09 -4.08
CA ASP A 65 -21.74 -30.49 -4.75
C ASP A 65 -20.43 -31.31 -4.57
N ALA A 66 -20.54 -32.57 -4.13
CA ALA A 66 -19.40 -33.43 -3.85
C ALA A 66 -18.48 -33.66 -5.07
N ASP A 67 -19.06 -33.69 -6.28
CA ASP A 67 -18.31 -33.89 -7.53
C ASP A 67 -17.42 -32.70 -7.90
N LEU A 68 -17.58 -31.55 -7.24
CA LEU A 68 -16.79 -30.34 -7.43
C LEU A 68 -15.68 -30.19 -6.37
N LEU A 69 -15.60 -31.14 -5.44
CA LEU A 69 -14.74 -31.09 -4.28
C LEU A 69 -13.82 -32.32 -4.21
N SER A 70 -12.63 -32.14 -3.73
CA SER A 70 -11.70 -33.24 -3.40
C SER A 70 -11.55 -33.40 -1.89
N LEU A 71 -11.34 -34.65 -1.46
CA LEU A 71 -11.09 -35.01 -0.06
C LEU A 71 -9.73 -35.68 0.06
N ASN A 72 -8.84 -35.09 0.86
CA ASN A 72 -7.55 -35.69 1.18
C ASN A 72 -7.27 -35.61 2.69
N ASN A 73 -7.19 -36.77 3.35
CA ASN A 73 -6.90 -36.87 4.78
C ASN A 73 -7.74 -35.95 5.69
N GLY A 74 -9.04 -35.83 5.39
CA GLY A 74 -9.96 -34.99 6.16
C GLY A 74 -9.97 -33.50 5.75
N VAL A 75 -9.15 -33.11 4.79
CA VAL A 75 -9.18 -31.75 4.18
C VAL A 75 -10.02 -31.82 2.92
N VAL A 76 -11.06 -30.99 2.85
CA VAL A 76 -11.93 -30.79 1.69
C VAL A 76 -11.49 -29.53 0.96
N SER A 77 -11.28 -29.63 -0.35
CA SER A 77 -10.86 -28.52 -1.21
C SER A 77 -11.78 -28.39 -2.42
N LEU A 78 -11.99 -27.16 -2.92
CA LEU A 78 -12.74 -26.89 -4.15
C LEU A 78 -11.83 -27.14 -5.36
N ASP A 79 -12.23 -27.99 -6.30
CA ASP A 79 -11.42 -28.42 -7.44
C ASP A 79 -11.42 -27.42 -8.60
N THR A 80 -12.33 -26.45 -8.58
CA THR A 80 -12.46 -25.41 -9.59
C THR A 80 -12.10 -24.03 -9.03
N ASN A 81 -11.84 -23.07 -9.92
CA ASN A 81 -11.77 -21.67 -9.51
C ASN A 81 -13.17 -21.23 -9.05
N PRO A 82 -13.32 -20.69 -7.83
CA PRO A 82 -14.61 -20.14 -7.39
C PRO A 82 -15.00 -18.95 -8.27
N ASP A 83 -16.27 -18.85 -8.62
CA ASP A 83 -16.90 -17.86 -9.52
C ASP A 83 -18.32 -17.62 -9.00
N PHE A 84 -18.57 -16.42 -8.46
CA PHE A 84 -19.83 -16.07 -7.77
C PHE A 84 -21.01 -16.03 -8.73
N GLU A 85 -20.83 -15.52 -9.96
CA GLU A 85 -21.87 -15.42 -10.99
C GLU A 85 -22.28 -16.80 -11.48
N THR A 86 -21.35 -17.76 -11.47
CA THR A 86 -21.64 -19.15 -11.83
C THR A 86 -22.25 -19.90 -10.65
N LYS A 87 -21.69 -19.74 -9.43
CA LYS A 87 -22.16 -20.45 -8.24
C LYS A 87 -21.74 -19.77 -6.94
N SER A 88 -22.69 -19.06 -6.31
CA SER A 88 -22.46 -18.27 -5.09
C SER A 88 -22.39 -19.05 -3.78
N SER A 89 -22.74 -20.36 -3.79
CA SER A 89 -22.70 -21.21 -2.58
C SER A 89 -22.62 -22.69 -2.91
N TYR A 90 -22.01 -23.44 -2.01
CA TYR A 90 -21.82 -24.89 -2.12
C TYR A 90 -22.40 -25.60 -0.89
N SER A 91 -22.91 -26.82 -1.10
CA SER A 91 -23.41 -27.69 -0.05
C SER A 91 -22.95 -29.12 -0.29
N PHE A 92 -22.30 -29.72 0.70
CA PHE A 92 -21.78 -31.06 0.65
C PHE A 92 -22.01 -31.80 1.97
N GLU A 93 -21.83 -33.11 1.95
CA GLU A 93 -22.01 -33.98 3.09
C GLU A 93 -20.72 -34.70 3.43
N VAL A 94 -20.41 -34.85 4.70
CA VAL A 94 -19.25 -35.59 5.18
C VAL A 94 -19.65 -36.65 6.20
N THR A 95 -18.92 -37.77 6.17
CA THR A 95 -19.00 -38.82 7.18
C THR A 95 -17.61 -39.27 7.62
N ALA A 96 -17.50 -39.80 8.81
CA ALA A 96 -16.28 -40.43 9.34
C ALA A 96 -16.51 -41.89 9.60
N ASN A 97 -15.54 -42.76 9.39
CA ASN A 97 -15.58 -44.18 9.67
C ASN A 97 -14.43 -44.61 10.60
N ASP A 98 -14.77 -45.55 11.51
CA ASP A 98 -13.81 -46.12 12.46
C ASP A 98 -13.13 -47.39 11.91
N ALA A 99 -12.24 -47.98 12.73
CA ALA A 99 -11.49 -49.18 12.37
C ALA A 99 -12.30 -50.48 12.35
N ILE A 100 -13.53 -50.47 12.86
CA ILE A 100 -14.44 -51.65 12.83
C ILE A 100 -15.60 -51.49 11.86
N GLY A 101 -15.66 -50.38 11.13
CA GLY A 101 -16.59 -50.13 10.03
C GLY A 101 -17.86 -49.37 10.41
N ASN A 102 -17.98 -48.80 11.62
CA ASN A 102 -19.07 -47.90 11.92
C ASN A 102 -18.88 -46.57 11.19
N ILE A 103 -20.00 -45.95 10.81
CA ILE A 103 -20.02 -44.66 10.07
C ILE A 103 -20.80 -43.65 10.93
N SER A 104 -20.30 -42.44 11.00
CA SER A 104 -20.96 -41.31 11.67
C SER A 104 -22.31 -40.98 11.05
N GLU A 105 -23.13 -40.20 11.78
CA GLU A 105 -24.21 -39.49 11.09
C GLU A 105 -23.69 -38.57 10.03
N ILE A 106 -24.48 -38.33 8.98
CA ILE A 106 -24.15 -37.41 7.90
C ILE A 106 -24.15 -35.98 8.45
N LYS A 107 -23.05 -35.26 8.19
CA LYS A 107 -22.94 -33.83 8.48
C LYS A 107 -23.02 -33.06 7.18
N THR A 108 -24.03 -32.22 7.04
CA THR A 108 -24.12 -31.27 5.92
C THR A 108 -23.29 -30.04 6.25
N VAL A 109 -22.46 -29.59 5.31
CA VAL A 109 -21.59 -28.41 5.42
C VAL A 109 -21.90 -27.49 4.25
N THR A 110 -21.91 -26.18 4.52
CA THR A 110 -22.10 -25.16 3.49
C THR A 110 -21.00 -24.12 3.57
N PHE A 111 -20.61 -23.56 2.44
CA PHE A 111 -19.77 -22.37 2.34
C PHE A 111 -20.25 -21.50 1.19
N SER A 112 -19.89 -20.20 1.24
CA SER A 112 -20.24 -19.23 0.22
C SER A 112 -19.02 -18.88 -0.63
N VAL A 113 -19.26 -18.48 -1.87
CA VAL A 113 -18.32 -17.70 -2.66
C VAL A 113 -18.66 -16.23 -2.44
N ILE A 114 -17.64 -15.44 -2.27
CA ILE A 114 -17.76 -14.02 -2.00
C ILE A 114 -17.55 -13.31 -3.32
N ASP A 115 -18.56 -12.50 -3.71
CA ASP A 115 -18.56 -11.66 -4.89
C ASP A 115 -17.43 -10.62 -4.81
N VAL A 116 -16.63 -10.54 -5.84
CA VAL A 116 -15.70 -9.47 -6.11
C VAL A 116 -16.23 -8.69 -7.28
N ASP A 117 -16.44 -7.39 -7.12
CA ASP A 117 -16.94 -6.53 -8.19
C ASP A 117 -15.96 -6.55 -9.39
N GLU A 118 -16.22 -7.41 -10.34
CA GLU A 118 -15.44 -7.56 -11.59
C GLU A 118 -15.62 -6.36 -12.54
N SER A 119 -16.50 -5.43 -12.19
CA SER A 119 -16.60 -4.15 -12.88
C SER A 119 -15.43 -3.20 -12.57
N LEU A 120 -14.64 -3.52 -11.54
CA LEU A 120 -13.32 -2.91 -11.35
C LEU A 120 -12.36 -3.53 -12.37
N PRO A 121 -11.94 -2.81 -13.41
CA PRO A 121 -11.24 -3.43 -14.51
C PRO A 121 -9.84 -3.89 -14.11
N TYR A 122 -9.63 -5.19 -13.98
CA TYR A 122 -8.31 -5.78 -14.17
C TYR A 122 -7.89 -5.47 -15.61
N VAL A 123 -6.88 -4.65 -15.76
CA VAL A 123 -6.45 -4.18 -17.07
C VAL A 123 -4.95 -4.38 -17.24
N LEU A 124 -4.46 -5.63 -17.15
CA LEU A 124 -3.08 -5.84 -17.59
C LEU A 124 -2.98 -5.48 -19.08
N ARG A 125 -2.18 -4.46 -19.38
CA ARG A 125 -1.83 -4.04 -20.74
C ARG A 125 -0.33 -3.92 -20.84
N PHE A 126 0.28 -4.74 -21.64
CA PHE A 126 1.71 -4.64 -21.93
C PHE A 126 1.98 -3.39 -22.76
N CYS A 127 3.13 -2.77 -22.51
CA CYS A 127 3.62 -1.65 -23.29
C CYS A 127 4.17 -2.16 -24.62
N GLU A 128 3.32 -2.22 -25.62
CA GLU A 128 3.67 -2.69 -26.97
C GLU A 128 3.52 -1.57 -28.00
N ASN A 129 4.54 -1.43 -28.85
CA ASN A 129 4.56 -0.39 -29.88
C ASN A 129 4.35 1.05 -29.34
N GLY A 130 4.78 1.31 -28.11
CA GLY A 130 4.68 2.61 -27.46
C GLY A 130 3.36 2.88 -26.73
N PHE A 131 2.50 1.87 -26.58
CA PHE A 131 1.21 2.00 -25.91
C PHE A 131 0.87 0.78 -25.03
N ALA A 132 0.31 1.06 -23.85
CA ALA A 132 -0.40 0.09 -23.02
C ALA A 132 -1.91 0.41 -23.08
N GLY A 133 -2.60 -0.21 -24.04
CA GLY A 133 -3.97 0.18 -24.39
C GLY A 133 -4.03 1.57 -25.04
N ILE A 134 -4.63 2.56 -24.38
CA ILE A 134 -4.69 3.95 -24.85
C ILE A 134 -3.56 4.83 -24.30
N TYR A 135 -2.79 4.33 -23.33
CA TYR A 135 -1.78 5.08 -22.59
C TYR A 135 -0.42 5.00 -23.27
N PRO A 136 0.20 6.12 -23.66
CA PRO A 136 1.55 6.14 -24.14
C PRO A 136 2.52 5.59 -23.07
N CYS A 137 3.46 4.77 -23.48
CA CYS A 137 4.41 4.15 -22.54
C CYS A 137 5.74 3.82 -23.19
N ASN A 138 6.74 3.63 -22.35
CA ASN A 138 8.03 3.04 -22.69
C ASN A 138 8.55 2.25 -21.48
N ASN A 139 8.75 0.94 -21.63
CA ASN A 139 9.26 0.04 -20.60
C ASN A 139 8.39 -0.09 -19.33
N TYR A 140 7.13 0.34 -19.35
CA TYR A 140 6.21 0.20 -18.23
C TYR A 140 4.85 -0.30 -18.69
N ASP A 141 4.40 -1.41 -18.09
CA ASP A 141 3.10 -2.03 -18.33
C ASP A 141 2.05 -1.46 -17.39
N LEU A 142 0.80 -1.31 -17.85
CA LEU A 142 -0.34 -1.03 -16.99
C LEU A 142 -0.78 -2.32 -16.32
N VAL A 143 -0.83 -2.31 -15.01
CA VAL A 143 -1.30 -3.45 -14.20
C VAL A 143 -2.73 -3.26 -13.73
N GLY A 144 -3.11 -2.05 -13.31
CA GLY A 144 -4.45 -1.74 -12.83
C GLY A 144 -4.78 -0.25 -12.89
N HIS A 145 -6.06 0.06 -12.97
CA HIS A 145 -6.58 1.43 -12.92
C HIS A 145 -7.93 1.42 -12.20
N ILE A 146 -8.11 2.36 -11.26
CA ILE A 146 -9.37 2.58 -10.55
C ILE A 146 -9.74 4.05 -10.68
N ASP A 147 -10.94 4.34 -11.19
CA ASP A 147 -11.41 5.69 -11.40
C ASP A 147 -11.74 6.43 -10.09
N LEU A 148 -11.79 7.78 -10.16
CA LEU A 148 -12.03 8.63 -8.99
C LEU A 148 -13.36 8.35 -8.30
N THR A 149 -14.43 8.09 -9.07
CA THR A 149 -15.76 7.86 -8.53
C THR A 149 -15.80 6.59 -7.70
N THR A 150 -15.21 5.53 -8.23
CA THR A 150 -15.07 4.23 -7.55
C THR A 150 -14.24 4.35 -6.28
N LEU A 151 -13.17 5.19 -6.30
CA LEU A 151 -12.36 5.49 -5.11
C LEU A 151 -13.08 6.35 -4.07
N GLY A 152 -14.21 6.99 -4.40
CA GLY A 152 -14.99 7.82 -3.49
C GLY A 152 -14.70 9.32 -3.57
N GLY A 153 -14.05 9.81 -4.65
CA GLY A 153 -13.70 11.21 -4.85
C GLY A 153 -14.01 11.75 -6.24
N ASN A 154 -13.67 13.01 -6.45
CA ASN A 154 -13.80 13.70 -7.74
C ASN A 154 -12.49 14.27 -8.27
N SER A 155 -11.45 14.25 -7.44
CA SER A 155 -10.10 14.67 -7.78
C SER A 155 -9.11 13.87 -6.94
N GLY A 156 -8.06 13.37 -7.58
CA GLY A 156 -6.92 12.75 -6.91
C GLY A 156 -5.94 13.80 -6.40
N ASN A 157 -5.11 13.40 -5.45
CA ASN A 157 -3.95 14.15 -4.98
C ASN A 157 -2.83 13.17 -4.59
N ASP A 158 -2.23 13.24 -3.41
CA ASP A 158 -1.10 12.39 -3.04
C ASP A 158 -1.44 10.89 -3.03
N CYS A 159 -0.43 10.04 -3.18
CA CYS A 159 -0.51 8.61 -2.88
C CYS A 159 0.73 8.15 -2.12
N TRP A 160 0.54 7.16 -1.26
CA TRP A 160 1.64 6.52 -0.55
C TRP A 160 1.43 5.01 -0.47
N GLY A 161 2.47 4.27 -0.08
CA GLY A 161 2.40 2.82 0.06
C GLY A 161 2.70 2.34 1.47
N TRP A 162 2.11 1.20 1.83
CA TRP A 162 2.42 0.48 3.05
C TRP A 162 2.46 -1.02 2.78
N THR A 163 3.47 -1.68 3.34
CA THR A 163 3.54 -3.15 3.33
C THR A 163 3.30 -3.64 4.74
N ASP A 164 2.28 -4.48 4.93
CA ASP A 164 2.01 -5.10 6.22
C ASP A 164 3.18 -6.02 6.61
N PRO A 165 3.91 -5.70 7.68
CA PRO A 165 5.08 -6.50 8.08
C PRO A 165 4.71 -7.90 8.57
N SER A 166 3.46 -8.16 8.91
CA SER A 166 2.98 -9.45 9.41
C SER A 166 2.61 -10.44 8.29
N SER A 167 2.03 -9.94 7.20
CA SER A 167 1.55 -10.75 6.08
C SER A 167 2.35 -10.58 4.79
N GLY A 168 3.12 -9.49 4.67
CA GLY A 168 3.78 -9.09 3.42
C GLY A 168 2.85 -8.49 2.37
N LYS A 169 1.58 -8.27 2.69
CA LYS A 169 0.62 -7.63 1.80
C LYS A 169 0.96 -6.17 1.56
N GLU A 170 0.79 -5.74 0.33
CA GLU A 170 1.03 -4.36 -0.09
C GLU A 170 -0.29 -3.61 -0.24
N TYR A 171 -0.35 -2.42 0.33
CA TYR A 171 -1.52 -1.54 0.31
C TYR A 171 -1.14 -0.17 -0.24
N ALA A 172 -1.96 0.34 -1.17
CA ALA A 172 -1.88 1.70 -1.63
C ALA A 172 -2.85 2.59 -0.84
N LEU A 173 -2.38 3.78 -0.50
CA LEU A 173 -3.14 4.85 0.14
C LEU A 173 -3.32 5.94 -0.91
N MET A 174 -4.55 6.16 -1.37
CA MET A 174 -4.86 7.15 -2.40
C MET A 174 -5.59 8.34 -1.78
N GLY A 175 -4.96 9.49 -1.81
CA GLY A 175 -5.54 10.75 -1.39
C GLY A 175 -6.53 11.27 -2.43
N LEU A 176 -7.67 11.72 -1.93
CA LEU A 176 -8.77 12.28 -2.71
C LEU A 176 -9.24 13.59 -2.08
N ASN A 177 -9.94 14.40 -2.83
CA ASN A 177 -10.51 15.63 -2.27
C ASN A 177 -11.48 15.38 -1.10
N THR A 178 -12.06 14.20 -1.01
CA THR A 178 -13.07 13.79 -0.01
C THR A 178 -12.48 13.03 1.18
N GLY A 179 -11.26 12.51 1.08
CA GLY A 179 -10.62 11.66 2.10
C GLY A 179 -9.50 10.81 1.52
N THR A 180 -9.28 9.64 2.10
CA THR A 180 -8.25 8.69 1.68
C THR A 180 -8.87 7.32 1.43
N SER A 181 -8.62 6.75 0.25
CA SER A 181 -9.01 5.38 -0.11
C SER A 181 -7.83 4.43 0.12
N PHE A 182 -8.11 3.26 0.69
CA PHE A 182 -7.13 2.19 0.95
C PHE A 182 -7.37 1.03 0.00
N ILE A 183 -6.34 0.61 -0.72
CA ILE A 183 -6.43 -0.39 -1.78
C ILE A 183 -5.45 -1.51 -1.49
N ASP A 184 -5.92 -2.75 -1.35
CA ASP A 184 -5.09 -3.96 -1.31
C ASP A 184 -4.62 -4.26 -2.74
N ILE A 185 -3.31 -4.14 -2.98
CA ILE A 185 -2.67 -4.39 -4.27
C ILE A 185 -1.79 -5.64 -4.24
N SER A 186 -1.98 -6.50 -3.25
CA SER A 186 -1.19 -7.74 -3.08
C SER A 186 -1.49 -8.75 -4.17
N ASP A 187 -2.73 -8.78 -4.64
CA ASP A 187 -3.14 -9.50 -5.83
C ASP A 187 -3.36 -8.49 -6.97
N LEU A 188 -2.49 -8.55 -7.96
CA LEU A 188 -2.52 -7.60 -9.07
C LEU A 188 -3.61 -7.89 -10.10
N GLU A 189 -4.10 -9.12 -10.11
CA GLU A 189 -5.24 -9.48 -10.95
C GLU A 189 -6.52 -8.88 -10.38
N PHE A 190 -6.55 -8.64 -9.04
CA PHE A 190 -7.72 -8.15 -8.33
C PHE A 190 -7.37 -7.10 -7.27
N PRO A 191 -6.87 -5.90 -7.65
CA PRO A 191 -6.71 -4.81 -6.70
C PRO A 191 -8.07 -4.44 -6.08
N ARG A 192 -8.15 -4.37 -4.75
CA ARG A 192 -9.41 -4.19 -4.03
C ARG A 192 -9.42 -2.95 -3.18
N ILE A 193 -10.47 -2.14 -3.29
CA ILE A 193 -10.71 -1.08 -2.32
C ILE A 193 -11.11 -1.73 -0.99
N VAL A 194 -10.25 -1.60 0.02
CA VAL A 194 -10.47 -2.13 1.36
C VAL A 194 -11.41 -1.21 2.14
N GLY A 195 -11.22 0.10 2.01
CA GLY A 195 -12.07 1.06 2.69
C GLY A 195 -11.68 2.50 2.43
N PHE A 196 -12.40 3.39 3.09
CA PHE A 196 -12.30 4.82 2.91
C PHE A 196 -12.29 5.53 4.28
N LEU A 197 -11.34 6.45 4.47
CA LEU A 197 -11.27 7.35 5.61
C LEU A 197 -11.70 8.75 5.15
N PRO A 198 -12.87 9.26 5.57
CA PRO A 198 -13.31 10.60 5.24
C PRO A 198 -12.34 11.67 5.74
N THR A 199 -12.30 12.82 5.06
CA THR A 199 -11.57 14.00 5.54
C THR A 199 -12.08 14.45 6.92
N HIS A 200 -11.17 14.92 7.78
CA HIS A 200 -11.56 15.35 9.14
C HIS A 200 -12.52 16.56 9.12
N THR A 201 -12.36 17.47 8.18
CA THR A 201 -13.22 18.65 8.05
C THR A 201 -13.87 18.71 6.67
N THR A 202 -13.58 19.74 5.88
CA THR A 202 -14.15 19.94 4.55
C THR A 202 -13.30 19.34 3.46
N ASN A 203 -13.87 19.13 2.29
CA ASN A 203 -13.13 18.66 1.10
C ASN A 203 -12.02 19.65 0.74
N SER A 204 -10.89 19.14 0.28
CA SER A 204 -9.75 19.91 -0.21
C SER A 204 -9.08 19.18 -1.38
N SER A 205 -8.62 19.93 -2.37
CA SER A 205 -7.83 19.38 -3.47
C SER A 205 -6.39 19.05 -3.05
N TRP A 206 -5.95 19.52 -1.89
CA TRP A 206 -4.60 19.30 -1.38
C TRP A 206 -4.65 18.42 -0.12
N ARG A 207 -4.03 17.27 -0.22
CA ARG A 207 -3.88 16.27 0.85
C ARG A 207 -2.56 15.54 0.64
N ASP A 208 -1.83 15.31 1.73
CA ASP A 208 -0.60 14.54 1.70
C ASP A 208 -0.63 13.41 2.72
N ILE A 209 0.02 12.30 2.40
CA ILE A 209 -0.03 11.04 3.15
C ILE A 209 1.38 10.47 3.27
N LYS A 210 1.80 10.18 4.50
CA LYS A 210 3.02 9.39 4.76
C LYS A 210 2.74 8.33 5.81
N THR A 211 3.60 7.33 5.88
CA THR A 211 3.46 6.22 6.84
C THR A 211 4.66 6.18 7.80
N TYR A 212 4.41 5.76 9.04
CA TYR A 212 5.44 5.43 10.01
C TYR A 212 5.02 4.18 10.77
N GLY A 213 5.84 3.13 10.69
CA GLY A 213 5.47 1.82 11.22
C GLY A 213 4.16 1.32 10.61
N ASN A 214 3.18 1.06 11.44
CA ASN A 214 1.86 0.58 11.02
C ASN A 214 0.79 1.68 10.96
N TYR A 215 1.18 2.95 10.87
CA TYR A 215 0.23 4.07 10.89
C TYR A 215 0.40 4.97 9.68
N ALA A 216 -0.73 5.44 9.15
CA ALA A 216 -0.77 6.53 8.19
C ALA A 216 -0.98 7.87 8.93
N PHE A 217 -0.29 8.90 8.46
CA PHE A 217 -0.39 10.28 8.89
C PHE A 217 -0.83 11.11 7.69
N ILE A 218 -1.97 11.78 7.82
CA ILE A 218 -2.67 12.42 6.71
C ILE A 218 -2.94 13.87 7.07
N VAL A 219 -2.45 14.79 6.26
CA VAL A 219 -2.68 16.22 6.38
C VAL A 219 -3.50 16.76 5.21
N SER A 220 -4.01 17.97 5.31
CA SER A 220 -4.76 18.65 4.25
C SER A 220 -4.73 20.15 4.46
N GLU A 221 -4.90 20.91 3.37
CA GLU A 221 -5.11 22.35 3.42
C GLU A 221 -6.54 22.77 3.85
N ALA A 222 -7.43 21.80 4.10
CA ALA A 222 -8.74 22.11 4.65
C ALA A 222 -8.60 22.75 6.03
N SER A 223 -9.23 23.91 6.24
CA SER A 223 -9.16 24.63 7.50
C SER A 223 -9.60 23.79 8.69
N GLY A 224 -8.74 23.71 9.72
CA GLY A 224 -8.96 22.93 10.93
C GLY A 224 -8.80 21.42 10.75
N HIS A 225 -8.25 20.96 9.62
CA HIS A 225 -8.01 19.54 9.37
C HIS A 225 -6.98 18.93 10.33
N GLY A 226 -5.89 19.64 10.60
CA GLY A 226 -4.79 19.10 11.38
C GLY A 226 -4.16 17.85 10.73
N MET A 227 -3.83 16.85 11.55
CA MET A 227 -3.27 15.58 11.08
C MET A 227 -4.11 14.42 11.60
N GLN A 228 -4.73 13.66 10.69
CA GLN A 228 -5.38 12.38 11.00
C GLN A 228 -4.32 11.30 11.16
N VAL A 229 -4.54 10.37 12.09
CA VAL A 229 -3.73 9.16 12.27
C VAL A 229 -4.63 7.94 12.11
N PHE A 230 -4.20 6.98 11.29
CA PHE A 230 -4.96 5.76 11.04
C PHE A 230 -4.08 4.52 11.20
N ASP A 231 -4.57 3.52 11.95
CA ASP A 231 -3.91 2.23 12.15
C ASP A 231 -4.14 1.32 10.94
N LEU A 232 -3.11 1.13 10.14
CA LEU A 232 -3.11 0.36 8.90
C LEU A 232 -3.28 -1.16 9.13
N THR A 233 -3.03 -1.66 10.34
CA THR A 233 -3.24 -3.09 10.63
C THR A 233 -4.70 -3.50 10.47
N LYS A 234 -5.63 -2.57 10.63
CA LYS A 234 -7.06 -2.78 10.40
C LYS A 234 -7.40 -3.21 8.98
N LEU A 235 -6.56 -2.86 7.99
CA LEU A 235 -6.78 -3.23 6.59
C LEU A 235 -6.75 -4.75 6.37
N GLY A 236 -5.94 -5.48 7.16
CA GLY A 236 -5.81 -6.93 7.11
C GLY A 236 -6.91 -7.71 7.86
N GLU A 237 -7.66 -7.03 8.74
CA GLU A 237 -8.63 -7.67 9.64
C GLU A 237 -10.05 -7.75 9.04
N ILE A 238 -10.30 -7.12 7.90
CA ILE A 238 -11.64 -6.97 7.35
C ILE A 238 -12.05 -8.21 6.59
N ALA A 239 -13.19 -8.78 6.98
CA ALA A 239 -13.80 -9.88 6.24
C ALA A 239 -14.23 -9.40 4.83
N VAL A 240 -13.84 -10.14 3.82
CA VAL A 240 -13.97 -9.75 2.41
C VAL A 240 -15.40 -9.39 1.99
N GLY A 241 -16.41 -10.04 2.55
CA GLY A 241 -17.83 -9.74 2.24
C GLY A 241 -18.37 -8.43 2.85
N THR A 242 -17.53 -7.61 3.50
CA THR A 242 -17.93 -6.31 4.10
C THR A 242 -17.23 -5.10 3.44
N LEU A 243 -16.51 -5.31 2.35
CA LEU A 243 -15.76 -4.28 1.64
C LEU A 243 -16.67 -3.44 0.70
N PRO A 244 -16.34 -2.16 0.47
CA PRO A 244 -15.39 -1.32 1.21
C PRO A 244 -15.96 -0.84 2.56
N VAL A 245 -15.08 -0.62 3.55
CA VAL A 245 -15.46 -0.14 4.90
C VAL A 245 -15.24 1.35 5.02
N ASN A 246 -16.21 2.07 5.63
CA ASN A 246 -15.95 3.44 6.06
C ASN A 246 -15.23 3.45 7.41
N PHE A 247 -14.00 3.95 7.42
CA PHE A 247 -13.17 4.04 8.60
C PHE A 247 -13.39 5.34 9.38
N THR A 248 -12.90 5.36 10.59
CA THR A 248 -12.68 6.55 11.39
C THR A 248 -11.20 6.61 11.81
N GLU A 249 -10.67 7.82 11.93
CA GLU A 249 -9.30 8.02 12.43
C GLU A 249 -9.12 7.46 13.84
N ASP A 250 -7.92 6.99 14.16
CA ASP A 250 -7.56 6.44 15.46
C ASP A 250 -7.06 7.49 16.43
N ALA A 251 -6.44 8.54 15.89
CA ALA A 251 -6.04 9.73 16.63
C ALA A 251 -6.06 10.94 15.70
N HIS A 252 -6.07 12.11 16.31
CA HIS A 252 -6.06 13.39 15.61
C HIS A 252 -5.14 14.37 16.33
N TYR A 253 -4.27 15.06 15.57
CA TYR A 253 -3.42 16.12 16.08
C TYR A 253 -3.87 17.48 15.56
N ALA A 254 -4.23 18.38 16.48
CA ALA A 254 -4.76 19.71 16.17
C ALA A 254 -3.76 20.84 16.49
N GLY A 255 -2.45 20.55 16.54
CA GLY A 255 -1.42 21.55 16.85
C GLY A 255 -1.17 22.56 15.73
N PHE A 256 -1.64 22.25 14.51
CA PHE A 256 -1.80 23.19 13.39
C PHE A 256 -3.20 23.02 12.79
N GLY A 257 -3.70 24.04 12.05
CA GLY A 257 -5.05 24.00 11.49
C GLY A 257 -5.11 23.38 10.11
N ASP A 258 -4.09 23.57 9.31
CA ASP A 258 -3.92 23.11 7.93
C ASP A 258 -2.44 22.88 7.64
N ALA A 259 -2.15 22.03 6.67
CA ALA A 259 -0.81 21.80 6.16
C ALA A 259 -0.87 21.42 4.68
N HIS A 260 0.16 21.82 3.93
CA HIS A 260 0.28 21.47 2.52
C HIS A 260 0.81 20.06 2.35
N ASN A 261 2.00 19.77 2.95
CA ASN A 261 2.63 18.46 2.91
C ASN A 261 3.06 17.99 4.31
N ILE A 262 3.38 16.70 4.42
CA ILE A 262 3.97 16.07 5.60
C ILE A 262 5.12 15.17 5.18
N VAL A 263 6.25 15.26 5.89
CA VAL A 263 7.38 14.36 5.71
C VAL A 263 7.75 13.69 7.02
N ILE A 264 8.26 12.47 6.94
CA ILE A 264 8.59 11.66 8.10
C ILE A 264 10.00 11.13 7.96
N ASN A 265 10.78 11.23 9.04
CA ASN A 265 12.02 10.49 9.17
C ASN A 265 11.76 9.19 9.94
N ASP A 266 11.65 8.08 9.21
CA ASP A 266 11.32 6.76 9.77
C ASP A 266 12.28 6.31 10.88
N SER A 267 13.53 6.79 10.86
CA SER A 267 14.54 6.38 11.84
C SER A 267 14.39 7.08 13.19
N GLN A 268 13.64 8.20 13.27
CA GLN A 268 13.60 9.06 14.45
C GLN A 268 12.21 9.19 15.09
N GLY A 269 11.14 8.84 14.37
CA GLY A 269 9.78 8.92 14.89
C GLY A 269 9.26 10.36 15.02
N TYR A 270 9.64 11.23 14.07
CA TYR A 270 9.14 12.59 13.95
C TYR A 270 8.50 12.81 12.59
N ALA A 271 7.36 13.51 12.60
CA ALA A 271 6.71 14.07 11.43
C ALA A 271 6.96 15.59 11.37
N TYR A 272 7.07 16.09 10.16
CA TYR A 272 7.29 17.50 9.85
C TYR A 272 6.21 17.94 8.88
N ALA A 273 5.19 18.63 9.39
CA ALA A 273 4.15 19.22 8.56
C ALA A 273 4.66 20.57 8.03
N VAL A 274 4.58 20.77 6.72
CA VAL A 274 5.04 21.99 6.04
C VAL A 274 3.87 22.70 5.35
N GLY A 275 4.05 23.99 5.04
CA GLY A 275 2.96 24.82 4.54
C GLY A 275 1.83 24.97 5.56
N THR A 276 2.16 24.99 6.86
CA THR A 276 1.17 25.07 7.92
C THR A 276 0.82 26.51 8.25
N ASN A 277 -0.26 26.73 9.01
CA ASN A 277 -0.59 28.04 9.57
C ASN A 277 0.20 28.39 10.85
N THR A 278 1.24 27.63 11.16
CA THR A 278 2.18 27.85 12.27
C THR A 278 3.58 28.12 11.72
N TYR A 279 4.51 28.60 12.54
CA TYR A 279 5.91 28.83 12.18
C TYR A 279 6.10 29.61 10.85
N ASN A 280 5.23 30.59 10.58
CA ASN A 280 5.22 31.39 9.33
C ASN A 280 5.05 30.54 8.04
N GLY A 281 4.47 29.35 8.11
CA GLY A 281 4.36 28.40 7.00
C GLY A 281 5.50 27.40 6.91
N GLY A 282 6.52 27.54 7.75
CA GLY A 282 7.64 26.62 7.86
C GLY A 282 7.28 25.32 8.57
N PRO A 283 8.25 24.39 8.70
CA PRO A 283 8.02 23.07 9.27
C PRO A 283 7.56 23.10 10.72
N HIS A 284 6.45 22.44 11.01
CA HIS A 284 5.93 22.14 12.34
C HIS A 284 6.31 20.70 12.72
N PHE A 285 7.07 20.53 13.80
CA PHE A 285 7.58 19.23 14.22
C PHE A 285 6.63 18.54 15.19
N VAL A 286 6.31 17.29 14.93
CA VAL A 286 5.43 16.45 15.75
C VAL A 286 6.15 15.17 16.14
N ASP A 287 6.26 14.89 17.43
CA ASP A 287 6.70 13.58 17.91
C ASP A 287 5.58 12.55 17.69
N ILE A 288 5.84 11.56 16.87
CA ILE A 288 4.95 10.45 16.50
C ILE A 288 5.47 9.11 16.99
N SER A 289 6.44 9.08 17.90
CA SER A 289 6.95 7.84 18.50
C SER A 289 5.85 7.03 19.19
N ASN A 290 4.80 7.69 19.67
CA ASN A 290 3.52 7.11 20.02
C ASN A 290 2.45 7.60 19.03
N PRO A 291 2.17 6.87 17.93
CA PRO A 291 1.28 7.32 16.88
C PRO A 291 -0.14 7.70 17.35
N LEU A 292 -0.64 7.04 18.38
CA LEU A 292 -1.97 7.32 18.94
C LEU A 292 -2.01 8.52 19.90
N ASN A 293 -0.87 9.12 20.17
CA ASN A 293 -0.77 10.33 21.00
C ASN A 293 0.33 11.26 20.49
N PRO A 294 0.21 11.79 19.25
CA PRO A 294 1.19 12.70 18.69
C PRO A 294 1.25 14.00 19.51
N VAL A 295 2.46 14.52 19.72
CA VAL A 295 2.69 15.72 20.53
C VAL A 295 3.59 16.71 19.81
N ALA A 296 3.37 18.02 20.04
CA ALA A 296 4.21 19.06 19.47
C ALA A 296 5.67 18.91 19.95
N ALA A 297 6.62 18.96 19.02
CA ALA A 297 8.05 18.84 19.30
C ALA A 297 8.82 20.14 19.02
N GLY A 298 8.24 21.09 18.31
CA GLY A 298 8.86 22.35 17.92
C GLY A 298 8.49 22.77 16.51
N GLY A 299 9.35 23.54 15.89
CA GLY A 299 9.17 23.98 14.50
C GLY A 299 10.27 24.96 14.09
N TYR A 300 10.34 25.22 12.78
CA TYR A 300 11.29 26.17 12.19
C TYR A 300 10.53 27.18 11.33
N GLY A 301 10.64 28.46 11.62
CA GLY A 301 9.89 29.53 10.95
C GLY A 301 10.73 30.73 10.59
N GLU A 302 12.08 30.59 10.56
CA GLU A 302 12.97 31.71 10.28
C GLU A 302 13.03 32.05 8.79
N ASP A 303 12.67 31.06 7.93
CA ASP A 303 12.74 31.21 6.49
C ASP A 303 11.38 31.01 5.80
N ALA A 304 10.32 31.53 6.42
CA ALA A 304 8.97 31.60 5.89
C ALA A 304 8.37 30.24 5.45
N TYR A 305 7.65 30.23 4.33
CA TYR A 305 6.82 29.11 3.87
C TYR A 305 7.67 28.01 3.22
N SER A 306 7.57 26.78 3.74
CA SER A 306 8.06 25.58 3.09
C SER A 306 6.90 24.86 2.41
N HIS A 307 7.02 24.63 1.09
CA HIS A 307 6.00 23.93 0.32
C HIS A 307 6.09 22.41 0.57
N ASP A 308 7.29 21.86 0.46
CA ASP A 308 7.62 20.48 0.77
C ASP A 308 9.01 20.39 1.42
N ALA A 309 9.39 19.22 1.89
CA ALA A 309 10.71 18.95 2.43
C ALA A 309 11.10 17.49 2.27
N GLN A 310 12.39 17.20 2.47
CA GLN A 310 12.86 15.87 2.80
C GLN A 310 13.63 15.92 4.12
N VAL A 311 13.40 14.96 5.03
CA VAL A 311 14.15 14.85 6.28
C VAL A 311 14.87 13.52 6.35
N VAL A 312 16.16 13.57 6.60
CA VAL A 312 17.03 12.39 6.62
C VAL A 312 17.89 12.35 7.87
N THR A 313 18.21 11.15 8.37
CA THR A 313 19.36 10.96 9.25
C THR A 313 20.60 10.93 8.36
N TYR A 314 21.35 12.03 8.36
CA TYR A 314 22.39 12.28 7.39
C TYR A 314 23.60 11.36 7.58
N ASN A 315 23.95 10.64 6.52
CA ASN A 315 25.14 9.81 6.41
C ASN A 315 25.80 10.02 5.04
N GLY A 316 25.64 11.23 4.49
CA GLY A 316 26.22 11.65 3.22
C GLY A 316 27.71 12.03 3.33
N PRO A 317 28.24 12.67 2.28
CA PRO A 317 29.67 12.97 2.18
C PRO A 317 30.18 14.01 3.19
N ASP A 318 29.32 14.92 3.67
CA ASP A 318 29.70 15.94 4.64
C ASP A 318 29.81 15.35 6.07
N ASN A 319 31.04 15.13 6.53
CA ASN A 319 31.29 14.48 7.81
C ASN A 319 30.91 15.32 9.04
N ASP A 320 30.74 16.63 8.89
CA ASP A 320 30.41 17.54 10.00
C ASP A 320 28.97 17.30 10.49
N TYR A 321 28.13 16.72 9.63
CA TYR A 321 26.71 16.44 9.91
C TYR A 321 26.38 14.95 10.02
N THR A 322 27.37 14.05 10.02
CA THR A 322 27.13 12.61 10.15
C THR A 322 26.31 12.27 11.39
N GLY A 323 25.19 11.55 11.20
CA GLY A 323 24.26 11.12 12.26
C GLY A 323 23.28 12.19 12.70
N ARG A 324 23.37 13.41 12.18
CA ARG A 324 22.41 14.49 12.46
C ARG A 324 21.13 14.29 11.64
N GLU A 325 20.06 14.86 12.12
CA GLU A 325 18.81 14.92 11.40
C GLU A 325 18.73 16.23 10.61
N ILE A 326 18.76 16.10 9.29
CA ILE A 326 18.82 17.23 8.37
C ILE A 326 17.52 17.33 7.59
N LEU A 327 16.91 18.49 7.63
CA LEU A 327 15.74 18.88 6.84
C LEU A 327 16.22 19.70 5.64
N ILE A 328 15.78 19.30 4.45
CA ILE A 328 15.94 20.06 3.22
C ILE A 328 14.56 20.59 2.84
N GLY A 329 14.33 21.87 3.05
CA GLY A 329 13.08 22.55 2.76
C GLY A 329 13.05 23.13 1.34
N SER A 330 11.96 22.90 0.61
CA SER A 330 11.64 23.53 -0.67
C SER A 330 10.75 24.73 -0.40
N ASN A 331 11.35 25.94 -0.37
CA ASN A 331 10.74 27.15 0.20
C ASN A 331 10.30 28.15 -0.88
N GLN A 332 9.56 27.72 -1.91
CA GLN A 332 9.04 28.55 -3.01
C GLN A 332 10.12 29.26 -3.85
N ASN A 333 11.12 29.88 -3.23
CA ASN A 333 12.14 30.72 -3.86
C ASN A 333 13.57 30.23 -3.63
N GLU A 334 13.77 29.19 -2.83
CA GLU A 334 15.08 28.62 -2.53
C GLU A 334 14.95 27.25 -1.84
N VAL A 335 16.08 26.54 -1.76
CA VAL A 335 16.22 25.34 -0.96
C VAL A 335 16.96 25.71 0.33
N VAL A 336 16.41 25.33 1.49
CA VAL A 336 16.94 25.62 2.81
C VAL A 336 17.39 24.35 3.49
N ILE A 337 18.59 24.35 4.07
CA ILE A 337 19.17 23.21 4.77
C ILE A 337 19.20 23.52 6.25
N VAL A 338 18.52 22.70 7.08
CA VAL A 338 18.34 22.94 8.51
C VAL A 338 18.73 21.69 9.30
N ASP A 339 19.60 21.85 10.29
CA ASP A 339 19.84 20.84 11.33
C ASP A 339 18.67 20.89 12.32
N VAL A 340 17.85 19.84 12.31
CA VAL A 340 16.67 19.66 13.17
C VAL A 340 16.89 18.60 14.24
N THR A 341 18.13 18.21 14.50
CA THR A 341 18.49 17.23 15.54
C THR A 341 17.96 17.62 16.91
N ASP A 342 18.17 18.88 17.30
CA ASP A 342 17.52 19.48 18.47
C ASP A 342 16.22 20.17 18.05
N LYS A 343 15.08 19.52 18.30
CA LYS A 343 13.76 20.01 17.91
C LYS A 343 13.39 21.36 18.57
N ALA A 344 13.98 21.66 19.71
CA ALA A 344 13.75 22.92 20.43
C ALA A 344 14.60 24.08 19.88
N ASN A 345 15.72 23.77 19.23
CA ASN A 345 16.69 24.74 18.70
C ASN A 345 17.19 24.34 17.33
N PRO A 346 16.32 24.27 16.31
CA PRO A 346 16.75 23.97 14.95
C PRO A 346 17.68 25.08 14.44
N THR A 347 18.67 24.71 13.64
CA THR A 347 19.69 25.65 13.16
C THR A 347 19.82 25.56 11.65
N GLN A 348 19.65 26.68 10.96
CA GLN A 348 19.92 26.75 9.54
C GLN A 348 21.42 26.55 9.29
N ILE A 349 21.74 25.63 8.38
CA ILE A 349 23.09 25.38 7.91
C ILE A 349 23.37 26.33 6.75
N SER A 350 22.55 26.28 5.71
CA SER A 350 22.69 27.10 4.51
C SER A 350 21.36 27.25 3.77
N ALA A 351 21.37 28.05 2.71
CA ALA A 351 20.32 28.11 1.71
C ALA A 351 20.92 28.32 0.33
N ILE A 352 20.25 27.80 -0.70
CA ILE A 352 20.66 27.97 -2.09
C ILE A 352 19.46 28.25 -2.97
N ASN A 353 19.61 29.23 -3.88
CA ASN A 353 18.66 29.50 -4.95
C ASN A 353 19.25 29.23 -6.32
N TYR A 354 18.46 29.38 -7.39
CA TYR A 354 18.86 29.13 -8.76
C TYR A 354 18.22 30.14 -9.73
N PRO A 355 18.76 30.30 -10.94
CA PRO A 355 18.22 31.25 -11.92
C PRO A 355 16.84 30.82 -12.45
N ASN A 356 15.96 31.80 -12.71
CA ASN A 356 14.63 31.59 -13.27
C ASN A 356 13.76 30.67 -12.39
N ILE A 357 13.69 30.96 -11.11
CA ILE A 357 12.79 30.27 -10.19
C ILE A 357 11.35 30.58 -10.59
N GLY A 358 10.55 29.57 -10.91
CA GLY A 358 9.12 29.66 -11.01
C GLY A 358 8.45 29.46 -9.66
N TYR A 359 8.67 28.28 -9.10
CA TYR A 359 8.19 27.87 -7.78
C TYR A 359 8.91 26.60 -7.35
N THR A 360 9.56 26.58 -6.21
CA THR A 360 10.31 25.42 -5.68
C THR A 360 9.38 24.47 -4.95
N PRO A 361 8.86 23.39 -5.58
CA PRO A 361 7.82 22.55 -5.02
C PRO A 361 8.38 21.44 -4.11
N GLN A 362 9.25 20.57 -4.65
CA GLN A 362 9.72 19.37 -3.99
C GLN A 362 11.08 18.94 -4.57
N GLY A 363 11.92 18.36 -3.72
CA GLY A 363 13.16 17.72 -4.15
C GLY A 363 13.48 16.47 -3.35
N TRP A 364 14.38 15.64 -3.89
CA TRP A 364 14.76 14.38 -3.28
C TRP A 364 16.25 14.07 -3.45
N PHE A 365 16.87 13.54 -2.39
CA PHE A 365 18.25 13.10 -2.41
C PHE A 365 18.48 11.85 -3.27
N THR A 366 19.66 11.77 -3.91
CA THR A 366 20.22 10.48 -4.29
C THR A 366 20.45 9.60 -3.08
N GLN A 367 20.53 8.28 -3.29
CA GLN A 367 20.60 7.31 -2.18
C GLN A 367 21.85 7.49 -1.29
N ASP A 368 22.93 8.04 -1.84
CA ASP A 368 24.18 8.35 -1.13
C ASP A 368 24.19 9.76 -0.50
N LEU A 369 23.08 10.49 -0.59
CA LEU A 369 22.90 11.85 -0.10
C LEU A 369 23.89 12.87 -0.67
N THR A 370 24.44 12.59 -1.85
CA THR A 370 25.41 13.49 -2.53
C THR A 370 24.72 14.55 -3.35
N TYR A 371 23.69 14.17 -4.09
CA TYR A 371 22.95 15.09 -4.95
C TYR A 371 21.51 15.23 -4.49
N PHE A 372 20.98 16.45 -4.57
CA PHE A 372 19.57 16.75 -4.34
C PHE A 372 18.95 17.20 -5.67
N ILE A 373 17.89 16.47 -6.11
CA ILE A 373 17.21 16.71 -7.38
C ILE A 373 15.94 17.47 -7.07
N LEU A 374 15.81 18.69 -7.57
CA LEU A 374 14.72 19.61 -7.32
C LEU A 374 13.88 19.83 -8.57
N GLY A 375 12.55 19.85 -8.44
CA GLY A 375 11.62 20.34 -9.46
C GLY A 375 11.46 21.87 -9.43
N ASP A 376 10.79 22.43 -10.44
CA ASP A 376 10.31 23.82 -10.47
C ASP A 376 8.94 23.89 -11.14
N GLU A 377 7.89 23.89 -10.34
CA GLU A 377 6.52 23.66 -10.79
C GLU A 377 5.93 24.76 -11.70
N LEU A 378 6.53 25.94 -11.76
CA LEU A 378 5.99 27.06 -12.53
C LEU A 378 6.93 27.59 -13.63
N ASP A 379 8.11 27.03 -13.80
CA ASP A 379 9.07 27.57 -14.76
C ASP A 379 8.64 27.34 -16.22
N GLU A 380 7.99 26.21 -16.54
CA GLU A 380 7.43 25.98 -17.89
C GLU A 380 6.31 27.00 -18.22
N LEU A 381 5.49 27.36 -17.22
CA LEU A 381 4.43 28.37 -17.40
C LEU A 381 4.98 29.79 -17.50
N ASN A 382 6.01 30.10 -16.69
CA ASN A 382 6.55 31.45 -16.57
C ASN A 382 7.57 31.77 -17.65
N PHE A 383 8.39 30.80 -18.05
CA PHE A 383 9.52 30.99 -18.94
C PHE A 383 9.43 30.14 -20.22
N GLY A 384 8.56 29.13 -20.25
CA GLY A 384 8.46 28.17 -21.34
C GLY A 384 9.62 27.19 -21.37
N GLY A 385 9.57 26.26 -22.30
CA GLY A 385 10.57 25.21 -22.44
C GLY A 385 10.04 23.83 -22.06
N ASN A 386 10.93 22.90 -21.85
CA ASN A 386 10.63 21.58 -21.37
C ASN A 386 10.88 21.51 -19.86
N THR A 387 10.22 20.55 -19.20
CA THR A 387 10.43 20.21 -17.78
C THR A 387 11.90 20.26 -17.42
N LYS A 388 12.25 20.99 -16.36
CA LYS A 388 13.62 21.20 -15.91
C LYS A 388 13.78 20.80 -14.45
N ASN A 389 14.60 19.80 -14.16
CA ASN A 389 15.01 19.53 -12.78
C ASN A 389 16.41 20.09 -12.53
N ILE A 390 16.58 20.74 -11.39
CA ILE A 390 17.84 21.30 -10.91
C ILE A 390 18.52 20.28 -10.01
N VAL A 391 19.77 19.93 -10.29
CA VAL A 391 20.55 19.02 -9.46
C VAL A 391 21.57 19.84 -8.67
N PHE A 392 21.47 19.79 -7.35
CA PHE A 392 22.44 20.39 -6.45
C PHE A 392 23.47 19.34 -6.01
N ASP A 393 24.72 19.73 -5.88
CA ASP A 393 25.77 18.99 -5.21
C ASP A 393 25.81 19.41 -3.73
N PHE A 394 25.51 18.48 -2.84
CA PHE A 394 25.47 18.64 -1.38
C PHE A 394 26.59 17.86 -0.69
N THR A 395 27.75 17.74 -1.35
CA THR A 395 28.96 17.19 -0.73
C THR A 395 29.45 18.06 0.45
N ASP A 396 29.07 19.33 0.48
CA ASP A 396 29.28 20.29 1.55
C ASP A 396 27.95 21.01 1.82
N LEU A 397 27.30 20.71 2.94
CA LEU A 397 26.00 21.27 3.29
C LEU A 397 26.06 22.75 3.67
N ASP A 398 27.25 23.26 4.07
CA ASP A 398 27.47 24.67 4.36
C ASP A 398 27.62 25.50 3.07
N ALA A 399 28.02 24.86 1.97
CA ALA A 399 28.32 25.53 0.71
C ALA A 399 27.78 24.75 -0.52
N PRO A 400 26.47 24.46 -0.59
CA PRO A 400 25.87 23.73 -1.68
C PRO A 400 26.03 24.47 -3.01
N VAL A 401 26.16 23.73 -4.13
CA VAL A 401 26.31 24.32 -5.47
C VAL A 401 25.39 23.65 -6.48
N ILE A 402 25.06 24.34 -7.57
CA ILE A 402 24.35 23.74 -8.69
C ILE A 402 25.32 22.83 -9.43
N HIS A 403 24.98 21.56 -9.57
CA HIS A 403 25.75 20.57 -10.32
C HIS A 403 25.40 20.58 -11.81
N MET A 404 24.10 20.43 -12.12
CA MET A 404 23.58 20.41 -13.48
C MET A 404 22.08 20.70 -13.52
N ASN A 405 21.55 20.93 -14.73
CA ASN A 405 20.12 20.86 -15.00
C ASN A 405 19.82 19.64 -15.89
N TYR A 406 18.80 18.90 -15.56
CA TYR A 406 18.19 17.89 -16.42
C TYR A 406 16.99 18.48 -17.14
N PHE A 407 16.80 18.13 -18.41
CA PHE A 407 15.62 18.52 -19.20
C PHE A 407 14.92 17.28 -19.73
N SER A 408 13.64 17.13 -19.38
CA SER A 408 12.76 16.11 -19.93
C SER A 408 12.45 16.39 -21.43
N PRO A 409 12.02 15.37 -22.20
CA PRO A 409 11.65 15.59 -23.60
C PRO A 409 10.32 16.33 -23.80
N THR A 410 9.52 16.55 -22.77
CA THR A 410 8.19 17.17 -22.85
C THR A 410 8.10 18.50 -22.11
N PRO A 411 7.18 19.41 -22.48
CA PRO A 411 6.97 20.68 -21.79
C PRO A 411 6.00 20.58 -20.59
N ALA A 412 5.68 19.39 -20.12
CA ALA A 412 4.80 19.20 -18.98
C ALA A 412 5.45 19.73 -17.69
N ILE A 413 4.63 20.19 -16.77
CA ILE A 413 5.05 20.67 -15.45
C ILE A 413 5.55 19.46 -14.63
N ASP A 414 6.71 19.58 -13.97
CA ASP A 414 7.14 18.60 -12.98
C ASP A 414 6.50 18.83 -11.60
N HIS A 415 6.40 17.78 -10.82
CA HIS A 415 5.83 17.81 -9.48
C HIS A 415 6.71 16.98 -8.53
N ASN A 416 6.15 15.94 -7.92
CA ASN A 416 6.89 15.14 -6.95
C ASN A 416 7.84 14.13 -7.63
N GLY A 417 9.04 13.98 -7.05
CA GLY A 417 10.03 13.03 -7.54
C GLY A 417 10.72 12.26 -6.43
N TYR A 418 10.98 10.97 -6.66
CA TYR A 418 11.55 10.06 -5.66
C TYR A 418 12.66 9.21 -6.24
N VAL A 419 13.72 9.00 -5.46
CA VAL A 419 14.84 8.14 -5.85
C VAL A 419 14.74 6.76 -5.21
N LYS A 420 14.84 5.71 -6.04
CA LYS A 420 14.99 4.32 -5.58
C LYS A 420 16.17 3.68 -6.31
N GLY A 421 17.24 3.39 -5.57
CA GLY A 421 18.48 2.93 -6.18
C GLY A 421 19.11 3.98 -7.08
N THR A 422 19.24 3.67 -8.36
CA THR A 422 19.74 4.58 -9.39
C THR A 422 18.65 5.16 -10.27
N ASP A 423 17.39 4.93 -9.98
CA ASP A 423 16.27 5.44 -10.76
C ASP A 423 15.58 6.59 -10.01
N TYR A 424 15.35 7.71 -10.70
CA TYR A 424 14.53 8.83 -10.27
C TYR A 424 13.18 8.75 -10.94
N TYR A 425 12.12 8.63 -10.13
CA TYR A 425 10.73 8.54 -10.56
C TYR A 425 10.10 9.91 -10.40
N LEU A 426 9.78 10.55 -11.51
CA LEU A 426 9.22 11.89 -11.56
C LEU A 426 7.74 11.84 -11.91
N ALA A 427 6.89 12.39 -11.08
CA ALA A 427 5.52 12.77 -11.42
C ALA A 427 5.58 14.04 -12.28
N ASN A 428 5.13 13.95 -13.52
CA ASN A 428 5.30 15.01 -14.52
C ASN A 428 3.94 15.41 -15.13
N TYR A 429 2.97 15.66 -14.25
CA TYR A 429 1.57 16.03 -14.57
C TYR A 429 1.07 15.40 -15.89
N SER A 430 0.85 16.23 -16.92
CA SER A 430 0.27 15.81 -18.21
C SER A 430 1.17 14.88 -19.04
N ALA A 431 2.41 14.64 -18.64
CA ALA A 431 3.30 13.67 -19.27
C ALA A 431 3.45 12.35 -18.49
N GLY A 432 2.62 12.14 -17.47
CA GLY A 432 2.61 10.90 -16.69
C GLY A 432 3.77 10.81 -15.71
N ILE A 433 4.25 9.57 -15.44
CA ILE A 433 5.52 9.37 -14.73
C ILE A 433 6.66 9.25 -15.72
N ARG A 434 7.83 9.81 -15.36
CA ARG A 434 9.09 9.68 -16.07
C ARG A 434 10.11 8.98 -15.17
N VAL A 435 10.86 8.04 -15.73
CA VAL A 435 11.89 7.32 -14.98
C VAL A 435 13.24 7.61 -15.58
N VAL A 436 14.13 8.16 -14.77
CA VAL A 436 15.41 8.71 -15.19
C VAL A 436 16.55 7.99 -14.48
N ASP A 437 17.48 7.41 -15.23
CA ASP A 437 18.69 6.77 -14.71
C ASP A 437 19.70 7.80 -14.21
N LEU A 438 20.13 7.65 -12.96
CA LEU A 438 21.09 8.49 -12.25
C LEU A 438 22.52 7.93 -12.24
N THR A 439 22.78 6.78 -12.87
CA THR A 439 24.09 6.09 -12.81
C THR A 439 25.28 7.01 -13.17
N ASN A 440 25.06 7.96 -14.05
CA ASN A 440 26.09 8.90 -14.51
C ASN A 440 25.87 10.34 -14.03
N ILE A 441 25.09 10.55 -12.98
CA ILE A 441 24.78 11.89 -12.44
C ILE A 441 26.04 12.65 -12.06
N ASN A 442 27.05 11.99 -11.49
CA ASN A 442 28.35 12.57 -11.13
C ASN A 442 29.13 13.11 -12.34
N ASN A 443 28.84 12.64 -13.55
CA ASN A 443 29.40 13.12 -14.81
C ASN A 443 28.50 14.15 -15.51
N GLY A 444 27.46 14.65 -14.84
CA GLY A 444 26.51 15.60 -15.39
C GLY A 444 25.56 14.99 -16.42
N THR A 445 25.20 13.71 -16.25
CA THR A 445 24.31 13.01 -17.18
C THR A 445 23.21 12.26 -16.43
N MET A 446 21.97 12.55 -16.80
CA MET A 446 20.76 11.83 -16.42
C MET A 446 20.04 11.38 -17.71
N THR A 447 19.48 10.17 -17.74
CA THR A 447 18.91 9.61 -18.98
C THR A 447 17.53 9.02 -18.71
N GLU A 448 16.50 9.49 -19.41
CA GLU A 448 15.18 8.86 -19.35
C GLU A 448 15.25 7.42 -19.87
N THR A 449 14.81 6.47 -19.07
CA THR A 449 14.82 5.04 -19.37
C THR A 449 13.44 4.46 -19.59
N GLY A 450 12.39 5.19 -19.22
CA GLY A 450 11.02 4.77 -19.43
C GLY A 450 10.01 5.79 -18.94
N PHE A 451 8.74 5.57 -19.31
CA PHE A 451 7.62 6.39 -18.86
C PHE A 451 6.29 5.64 -18.95
N PHE A 452 5.31 6.12 -18.24
CA PHE A 452 3.91 5.75 -18.38
C PHE A 452 3.04 7.00 -18.27
N ASP A 453 2.29 7.31 -19.34
CA ASP A 453 1.49 8.52 -19.42
C ASP A 453 0.00 8.23 -19.16
N THR A 454 -0.50 8.69 -18.02
CA THR A 454 -1.91 8.53 -17.61
C THR A 454 -2.84 9.54 -18.26
N TYR A 455 -2.29 10.60 -18.90
CA TYR A 455 -3.04 11.70 -19.51
C TYR A 455 -2.77 11.82 -21.02
N PRO A 456 -3.20 10.84 -21.84
CA PRO A 456 -2.76 10.67 -23.23
C PRO A 456 -3.21 11.78 -24.19
N SER A 457 -3.99 12.77 -23.74
CA SER A 457 -4.52 13.82 -24.59
C SER A 457 -3.49 14.84 -25.04
N ASN A 458 -2.51 15.17 -24.22
CA ASN A 458 -1.40 16.07 -24.53
C ASN A 458 -0.39 16.11 -23.37
N ASN A 459 0.81 16.68 -23.63
CA ASN A 459 1.87 16.87 -22.64
C ASN A 459 2.16 18.37 -22.43
N ASN A 460 1.13 19.23 -22.52
CA ASN A 460 1.30 20.68 -22.34
C ASN A 460 1.56 21.02 -20.87
N ALA A 461 2.19 22.17 -20.63
CA ALA A 461 2.31 22.75 -19.30
C ALA A 461 0.92 23.03 -18.72
N SER A 462 0.43 22.13 -17.85
CA SER A 462 -0.86 22.21 -17.18
C SER A 462 -0.89 21.32 -15.96
N PHE A 463 -1.72 21.68 -14.97
CA PHE A 463 -1.93 20.90 -13.74
C PHE A 463 -2.96 19.78 -13.93
N ASN A 464 -2.84 18.99 -15.00
CA ASN A 464 -3.64 17.80 -15.26
C ASN A 464 -2.74 16.58 -15.29
N GLY A 465 -3.26 15.42 -14.92
CA GLY A 465 -2.51 14.16 -14.95
C GLY A 465 -1.93 13.80 -13.60
N VAL A 466 -0.67 13.34 -13.59
CA VAL A 466 -0.04 12.74 -12.41
C VAL A 466 0.32 13.76 -11.35
N TRP A 467 -0.22 13.56 -10.13
CA TRP A 467 0.17 14.32 -8.93
C TRP A 467 1.38 13.70 -8.23
N ASN A 468 1.33 12.38 -7.99
CA ASN A 468 2.35 11.70 -7.21
C ASN A 468 2.62 10.27 -7.72
N VAL A 469 3.81 9.74 -7.37
CA VAL A 469 4.25 8.38 -7.66
C VAL A 469 4.91 7.76 -6.42
N TYR A 470 4.61 6.50 -6.15
CA TYR A 470 5.28 5.75 -5.07
C TYR A 470 5.93 4.49 -5.64
N PRO A 471 7.28 4.43 -5.71
CA PRO A 471 8.01 3.33 -6.37
C PRO A 471 8.55 2.27 -5.41
N TYR A 472 8.30 2.36 -4.09
CA TYR A 472 9.09 1.64 -3.09
C TYR A 472 8.62 0.22 -2.76
N PHE A 473 7.53 -0.27 -3.33
CA PHE A 473 7.09 -1.64 -3.07
C PHE A 473 8.14 -2.68 -3.46
N SER A 474 8.26 -3.73 -2.63
CA SER A 474 9.23 -4.82 -2.86
C SER A 474 8.84 -5.71 -4.05
N SER A 475 7.57 -5.78 -4.38
CA SER A 475 7.04 -6.46 -5.57
C SER A 475 7.51 -5.84 -6.90
N GLY A 476 8.00 -4.59 -6.87
CA GLY A 476 8.31 -3.79 -8.05
C GLY A 476 7.10 -3.07 -8.64
N ASN A 477 5.94 -3.15 -7.99
CA ASN A 477 4.79 -2.34 -8.34
C ASN A 477 5.06 -0.87 -8.04
N ILE A 478 4.57 -0.01 -8.91
CA ILE A 478 4.62 1.43 -8.79
C ILE A 478 3.20 1.92 -8.82
N ILE A 479 2.80 2.68 -7.83
CA ILE A 479 1.48 3.31 -7.82
C ILE A 479 1.59 4.77 -8.21
N ILE A 480 0.55 5.24 -8.88
CA ILE A 480 0.45 6.59 -9.42
C ILE A 480 -0.91 7.17 -9.03
N SER A 481 -0.92 8.39 -8.53
CA SER A 481 -2.12 9.17 -8.37
C SER A 481 -2.26 10.18 -9.50
N ASP A 482 -3.43 10.21 -10.13
CA ASP A 482 -3.77 11.16 -11.19
C ASP A 482 -4.96 12.02 -10.75
N ILE A 483 -4.84 13.33 -10.93
CA ILE A 483 -5.84 14.32 -10.51
C ILE A 483 -7.20 14.07 -11.17
N ASN A 484 -7.17 13.69 -12.45
CA ASN A 484 -8.33 13.68 -13.34
C ASN A 484 -8.95 12.30 -13.50
N THR A 485 -8.13 11.24 -13.40
CA THR A 485 -8.51 9.89 -13.81
C THR A 485 -8.43 8.85 -12.69
N GLY A 486 -7.68 9.11 -11.61
CA GLY A 486 -7.67 8.30 -10.40
C GLY A 486 -6.36 7.57 -10.13
N PHE A 487 -6.44 6.30 -9.81
CA PHE A 487 -5.34 5.48 -9.31
C PHE A 487 -4.84 4.50 -10.37
N TYR A 488 -3.53 4.40 -10.52
CA TYR A 488 -2.90 3.44 -11.43
C TYR A 488 -1.85 2.60 -10.72
N ILE A 489 -1.74 1.35 -11.17
CA ILE A 489 -0.63 0.47 -10.84
C ILE A 489 0.12 0.18 -12.14
N VAL A 490 1.41 0.45 -12.15
CA VAL A 490 2.28 0.11 -13.28
C VAL A 490 3.48 -0.72 -12.82
N ARG A 491 4.09 -1.43 -13.74
CA ARG A 491 5.28 -2.23 -13.49
C ARG A 491 6.25 -2.10 -14.66
N LYS A 492 7.55 -2.16 -14.36
CA LYS A 492 8.56 -2.22 -15.42
C LYS A 492 8.33 -3.47 -16.28
N SER A 493 8.30 -3.27 -17.60
CA SER A 493 8.14 -4.37 -18.57
C SER A 493 9.30 -5.35 -18.49
N ASN A 494 9.00 -6.65 -18.69
CA ASN A 494 9.99 -7.74 -18.64
C ASN A 494 10.87 -7.78 -19.89
#